data_175876d7f2dbe397698440e895606c7b
#
_entry.id   175876d7f2dbe397698440e895606c7b
#
_cell.length_a   1.000
_cell.length_b   1.000
_cell.length_c   1.000
_cell.angle_alpha   90.00
_cell.angle_beta   90.00
_cell.angle_gamma   90.00
#
_symmetry.space_group_name_H-M   'P 1'
#
loop_
_entity.id
_entity.type
_entity.pdbx_description
1 polymer ?
#
loop_
_entity_poly.entity_id
_entity_poly.type
_entity_poly.pdbx_seq_one_letter_code
_entity_poly.pdbx_strand_id
1 'polypeptide(L)'
;LGNTLDATGGNTADVTAQEQSWGNAKITPELMVRVKEAGFDTIRIPVTWYRYTSDDGTYTIREDFLQHVHEVVEWAREADLFVILNMHHEAWINEPNFAADAEKIGEQLTAMWRQIADTFADFDQHVIFEGMNEPRAQGTNYEWGGNAACYAAVNYLNQVFVNTIRKDAKGCNAERCLMIPGYAATSSPAGTAAIALPTVDGEAAANIIVSVHSYDPQTFCLQDTQTTFDPEKDGAKINRVFENIKETFLDRGIPVVMGETGATNTNGNHDERAKWAYCVAQNAQRYGVPIVIWDNGNNQTSGGECHAWIRRAVNPKLRSQATSVVYPQVLDALWEGKNSTAWGSALTEVRAEADESILWANADGLTSQKEWDSSYIQLEAKIEWFADGARIGIRYSGAGTPKIVLDSAEKSVWWIPVDAASVEQNADGTKTAWFTSEILLAEMRKNGVDNPAQLQNCYVIATNGKITAYRIKVEGMATALTTYHVNGSAIHQADLPDAPTYPHMTFCGWYTTPDYQPGTEVTGASGASDAWAKMALDMSVIK
;
A
#
# COMPACT_ATOMS: atom_id res chain seq x y z
N LEU A 1 -4.84 -1.52 -3.91
CA LEU A 1 -5.10 -0.27 -4.66
C LEU A 1 -6.62 -0.05 -4.78
N GLY A 2 -7.32 -0.02 -3.63
CA GLY A 2 -8.77 0.11 -3.58
C GLY A 2 -9.30 1.51 -3.93
N ASN A 3 -10.61 1.59 -4.19
CA ASN A 3 -11.34 2.80 -4.58
C ASN A 3 -10.76 3.50 -5.81
N THR A 4 -10.32 2.72 -6.80
CA THR A 4 -9.77 3.18 -8.07
C THR A 4 -10.47 2.46 -9.24
N LEU A 5 -9.80 1.48 -9.86
CA LEU A 5 -10.37 0.68 -10.95
C LEU A 5 -11.51 -0.27 -10.48
N ASP A 6 -11.64 -0.48 -9.18
CA ASP A 6 -12.75 -1.21 -8.57
C ASP A 6 -14.02 -0.35 -8.41
N ALA A 7 -13.92 0.97 -8.50
CA ALA A 7 -15.06 1.86 -8.31
C ALA A 7 -16.15 1.67 -9.38
N THR A 8 -17.41 1.82 -8.98
CA THR A 8 -18.58 1.60 -9.85
C THR A 8 -19.18 2.89 -10.41
N GLY A 9 -18.52 4.04 -10.18
CA GLY A 9 -18.93 5.37 -10.66
C GLY A 9 -18.16 5.83 -11.90
N GLY A 10 -18.28 7.11 -12.20
CA GLY A 10 -17.59 7.77 -13.31
C GLY A 10 -18.32 7.68 -14.66
N ASN A 11 -17.87 8.53 -15.58
CA ASN A 11 -18.37 8.54 -16.96
C ASN A 11 -17.57 7.53 -17.80
N THR A 12 -18.22 6.50 -18.30
CA THR A 12 -17.58 5.45 -19.11
C THR A 12 -17.02 5.91 -20.44
N ALA A 13 -17.30 7.14 -20.89
CA ALA A 13 -16.64 7.72 -22.05
C ALA A 13 -15.14 8.03 -21.80
N ASP A 14 -14.74 8.17 -20.54
CA ASP A 14 -13.34 8.31 -20.11
C ASP A 14 -12.96 7.08 -19.25
N VAL A 15 -12.06 6.25 -19.75
CA VAL A 15 -11.62 5.02 -19.05
C VAL A 15 -10.92 5.27 -17.71
N THR A 16 -10.46 6.49 -17.47
CA THR A 16 -9.83 6.89 -16.20
C THR A 16 -10.82 7.53 -15.22
N ALA A 17 -12.05 7.81 -15.61
CA ALA A 17 -13.04 8.48 -14.75
C ALA A 17 -13.51 7.60 -13.59
N GLN A 18 -13.43 6.28 -13.75
CA GLN A 18 -13.73 5.30 -12.69
C GLN A 18 -12.83 5.51 -11.48
N GLU A 19 -11.53 5.68 -11.69
CA GLU A 19 -10.52 5.84 -10.64
C GLU A 19 -10.82 7.01 -9.68
N GLN A 20 -11.48 8.05 -10.19
CA GLN A 20 -11.78 9.27 -9.44
C GLN A 20 -13.17 9.28 -8.82
N SER A 21 -14.03 8.32 -9.17
CA SER A 21 -15.44 8.36 -8.82
C SER A 21 -15.72 8.20 -7.33
N TRP A 22 -14.79 7.61 -6.59
CA TRP A 22 -14.84 7.46 -5.14
C TRP A 22 -13.82 8.34 -4.40
N GLY A 23 -13.39 9.43 -5.06
CA GLY A 23 -12.63 10.53 -4.43
C GLY A 23 -11.11 10.41 -4.50
N ASN A 24 -10.58 9.37 -5.13
CA ASN A 24 -9.14 9.26 -5.35
C ASN A 24 -8.64 10.07 -6.56
N ALA A 25 -7.34 10.28 -6.65
CA ALA A 25 -6.68 10.74 -7.84
C ALA A 25 -6.53 9.61 -8.87
N LYS A 26 -6.26 9.97 -10.12
CA LYS A 26 -5.85 9.00 -11.14
C LYS A 26 -4.61 8.24 -10.70
N ILE A 27 -4.56 6.96 -11.06
CA ILE A 27 -3.37 6.13 -10.84
C ILE A 27 -2.21 6.69 -11.67
N THR A 28 -1.02 6.66 -11.12
CA THR A 28 0.20 7.11 -11.80
C THR A 28 1.36 6.15 -11.54
N PRO A 29 2.37 6.13 -12.42
CA PRO A 29 3.58 5.34 -12.19
C PRO A 29 4.25 5.65 -10.84
N GLU A 30 4.24 6.92 -10.42
CA GLU A 30 4.83 7.34 -9.15
C GLU A 30 4.14 6.71 -7.94
N LEU A 31 2.85 6.40 -8.03
CA LEU A 31 2.15 5.70 -6.96
C LEU A 31 2.71 4.28 -6.78
N MET A 32 3.02 3.57 -7.88
CA MET A 32 3.61 2.23 -7.83
C MET A 32 5.01 2.25 -7.19
N VAL A 33 5.82 3.23 -7.57
CA VAL A 33 7.14 3.45 -6.94
C VAL A 33 6.98 3.68 -5.43
N ARG A 34 5.99 4.47 -5.01
CA ARG A 34 5.76 4.74 -3.57
C ARG A 34 5.29 3.52 -2.80
N VAL A 35 4.48 2.66 -3.41
CA VAL A 35 4.10 1.38 -2.81
C VAL A 35 5.35 0.53 -2.56
N LYS A 36 6.26 0.45 -3.53
CA LYS A 36 7.53 -0.27 -3.39
C LYS A 36 8.43 0.34 -2.32
N GLU A 37 8.60 1.66 -2.32
CA GLU A 37 9.41 2.38 -1.33
C GLU A 37 8.84 2.28 0.10
N ALA A 38 7.52 2.13 0.25
CA ALA A 38 6.90 1.82 1.53
C ALA A 38 7.20 0.38 2.01
N GLY A 39 7.94 -0.42 1.21
CA GLY A 39 8.42 -1.76 1.56
C GLY A 39 7.51 -2.89 1.11
N PHE A 40 6.44 -2.60 0.36
CA PHE A 40 5.57 -3.64 -0.18
C PHE A 40 6.20 -4.29 -1.41
N ASP A 41 6.07 -5.62 -1.52
CA ASP A 41 6.54 -6.41 -2.65
C ASP A 41 5.42 -6.76 -3.63
N THR A 42 4.17 -6.57 -3.21
CA THR A 42 2.99 -6.95 -3.98
C THR A 42 1.95 -5.82 -3.95
N ILE A 43 1.31 -5.59 -5.08
CA ILE A 43 0.13 -4.74 -5.18
C ILE A 43 -1.04 -5.56 -5.72
N ARG A 44 -2.19 -5.48 -5.07
CA ARG A 44 -3.44 -5.99 -5.61
C ARG A 44 -4.15 -4.84 -6.32
N ILE A 45 -4.51 -5.06 -7.58
CA ILE A 45 -5.20 -4.11 -8.45
C ILE A 45 -6.63 -4.63 -8.65
N PRO A 46 -7.59 -4.20 -7.82
CA PRO A 46 -8.98 -4.56 -7.99
C PRO A 46 -9.57 -3.82 -9.17
N VAL A 47 -10.29 -4.55 -10.05
CA VAL A 47 -10.87 -4.00 -11.27
C VAL A 47 -12.34 -4.42 -11.40
N THR A 48 -13.21 -3.46 -11.62
CA THR A 48 -14.61 -3.65 -11.98
C THR A 48 -14.78 -3.48 -13.48
N TRP A 49 -14.91 -4.60 -14.19
CA TRP A 49 -14.88 -4.67 -15.65
C TRP A 49 -16.23 -4.42 -16.31
N TYR A 50 -17.35 -4.82 -15.66
CA TYR A 50 -18.67 -4.84 -16.30
C TYR A 50 -19.10 -3.48 -16.88
N ARG A 51 -18.62 -2.40 -16.33
CA ARG A 51 -18.96 -1.03 -16.79
C ARG A 51 -18.43 -0.72 -18.18
N TYR A 52 -17.39 -1.42 -18.60
CA TYR A 52 -16.73 -1.30 -19.90
C TYR A 52 -16.92 -2.53 -20.77
N THR A 53 -17.90 -3.36 -20.42
CA THR A 53 -18.24 -4.61 -21.12
C THR A 53 -19.56 -4.43 -21.87
N SER A 54 -19.68 -5.00 -23.09
CA SER A 54 -20.92 -4.98 -23.86
C SER A 54 -22.01 -5.80 -23.19
N ASP A 55 -23.26 -5.40 -23.37
CA ASP A 55 -24.47 -6.06 -22.86
C ASP A 55 -25.23 -6.85 -23.95
N ASP A 56 -24.59 -7.07 -25.09
CA ASP A 56 -25.15 -7.77 -26.26
C ASP A 56 -25.06 -9.32 -26.17
N GLY A 57 -24.62 -9.83 -25.03
CA GLY A 57 -24.40 -11.26 -24.80
C GLY A 57 -23.03 -11.77 -25.26
N THR A 58 -22.19 -10.95 -25.90
CA THR A 58 -20.80 -11.30 -26.23
C THR A 58 -19.84 -11.03 -25.08
N TYR A 59 -20.24 -10.15 -24.15
CA TYR A 59 -19.43 -9.70 -23.01
C TYR A 59 -18.06 -9.16 -23.43
N THR A 60 -18.05 -8.40 -24.52
CA THR A 60 -16.82 -7.83 -25.06
C THR A 60 -16.36 -6.65 -24.21
N ILE A 61 -15.18 -6.76 -23.61
CA ILE A 61 -14.56 -5.67 -22.87
C ILE A 61 -13.99 -4.65 -23.85
N ARG A 62 -14.20 -3.38 -23.62
CA ARG A 62 -13.64 -2.31 -24.47
C ARG A 62 -12.12 -2.38 -24.49
N GLU A 63 -11.56 -2.29 -25.68
CA GLU A 63 -10.11 -2.40 -25.91
C GLU A 63 -9.33 -1.29 -25.20
N ASP A 64 -9.85 -0.06 -25.22
CA ASP A 64 -9.21 1.07 -24.54
C ASP A 64 -9.17 0.92 -23.02
N PHE A 65 -10.16 0.24 -22.42
CA PHE A 65 -10.13 -0.07 -20.99
C PHE A 65 -9.16 -1.21 -20.67
N LEU A 66 -9.15 -2.27 -21.49
CA LEU A 66 -8.15 -3.34 -21.37
C LEU A 66 -6.72 -2.78 -21.45
N GLN A 67 -6.47 -1.90 -22.42
CA GLN A 67 -5.16 -1.24 -22.59
C GLN A 67 -4.82 -0.37 -21.37
N HIS A 68 -5.77 0.38 -20.84
CA HIS A 68 -5.53 1.20 -19.65
C HIS A 68 -5.17 0.36 -18.42
N VAL A 69 -5.89 -0.75 -18.16
CA VAL A 69 -5.54 -1.66 -17.06
C VAL A 69 -4.18 -2.32 -17.30
N HIS A 70 -3.85 -2.65 -18.56
CA HIS A 70 -2.54 -3.19 -18.93
C HIS A 70 -1.41 -2.21 -18.59
N GLU A 71 -1.56 -0.92 -18.92
CA GLU A 71 -0.60 0.13 -18.56
C GLU A 71 -0.39 0.24 -17.04
N VAL A 72 -1.48 0.17 -16.26
CA VAL A 72 -1.39 0.21 -14.79
C VAL A 72 -0.61 -1.00 -14.24
N VAL A 73 -0.80 -2.18 -14.83
CA VAL A 73 -0.03 -3.39 -14.48
C VAL A 73 1.44 -3.25 -14.90
N GLU A 74 1.73 -2.67 -16.08
CA GLU A 74 3.10 -2.37 -16.51
C GLU A 74 3.81 -1.45 -15.51
N TRP A 75 3.18 -0.35 -15.10
CA TRP A 75 3.76 0.56 -14.09
C TRP A 75 4.09 -0.15 -12.77
N ALA A 76 3.22 -1.06 -12.33
CA ALA A 76 3.49 -1.86 -11.13
C ALA A 76 4.68 -2.81 -11.34
N ARG A 77 4.79 -3.43 -12.53
CA ARG A 77 5.91 -4.31 -12.88
C ARG A 77 7.23 -3.53 -13.03
N GLU A 78 7.20 -2.34 -13.62
CA GLU A 78 8.35 -1.44 -13.71
C GLU A 78 8.85 -1.01 -12.32
N ALA A 79 7.94 -0.89 -11.36
CA ALA A 79 8.28 -0.64 -9.96
C ALA A 79 8.71 -1.91 -9.18
N ASP A 80 8.93 -3.04 -9.87
CA ASP A 80 9.33 -4.33 -9.27
C ASP A 80 8.33 -4.86 -8.22
N LEU A 81 7.03 -4.72 -8.48
CA LEU A 81 5.96 -5.26 -7.65
C LEU A 81 5.39 -6.55 -8.28
N PHE A 82 5.08 -7.56 -7.47
CA PHE A 82 4.12 -8.57 -7.85
C PHE A 82 2.73 -7.94 -7.99
N VAL A 83 1.93 -8.43 -8.92
CA VAL A 83 0.60 -7.90 -9.18
C VAL A 83 -0.44 -9.00 -9.00
N ILE A 84 -1.48 -8.73 -8.21
CA ILE A 84 -2.70 -9.53 -8.17
C ILE A 84 -3.78 -8.75 -8.91
N LEU A 85 -4.20 -9.25 -10.07
CA LEU A 85 -5.25 -8.66 -10.91
C LEU A 85 -6.53 -9.48 -10.78
N ASN A 86 -7.68 -8.82 -10.52
CA ASN A 86 -8.92 -9.53 -10.27
C ASN A 86 -10.15 -8.99 -11.04
N MET A 87 -11.28 -9.67 -10.83
CA MET A 87 -12.64 -9.16 -11.00
C MET A 87 -13.20 -8.76 -9.64
N HIS A 88 -13.56 -7.47 -9.47
CA HIS A 88 -13.86 -6.95 -8.13
C HIS A 88 -15.37 -6.77 -7.89
N HIS A 89 -15.94 -5.59 -8.13
CA HIS A 89 -17.35 -5.29 -7.89
C HIS A 89 -18.22 -5.59 -9.10
N GLU A 90 -18.27 -6.85 -9.50
CA GLU A 90 -19.07 -7.31 -10.64
C GLU A 90 -20.52 -7.53 -10.23
N ALA A 91 -21.41 -6.59 -10.58
CA ALA A 91 -22.82 -6.62 -10.17
C ALA A 91 -23.55 -7.90 -10.62
N TRP A 92 -23.13 -8.47 -11.76
CA TRP A 92 -23.70 -9.71 -12.31
C TRP A 92 -23.24 -10.99 -11.57
N ILE A 93 -22.18 -10.92 -10.76
CA ILE A 93 -21.77 -12.00 -9.84
C ILE A 93 -22.54 -11.89 -8.53
N ASN A 94 -22.57 -10.68 -7.93
CA ASN A 94 -23.13 -10.46 -6.61
C ASN A 94 -24.64 -10.16 -6.68
N GLU A 95 -25.41 -11.18 -6.96
CA GLU A 95 -26.88 -11.10 -7.07
C GLU A 95 -27.59 -11.97 -6.03
N PRO A 96 -28.86 -11.66 -5.66
CA PRO A 96 -29.61 -12.46 -4.72
C PRO A 96 -29.75 -13.95 -5.14
N ASN A 97 -29.81 -14.21 -6.45
CA ASN A 97 -29.94 -15.55 -7.01
C ASN A 97 -28.61 -16.21 -7.33
N PHE A 98 -27.50 -15.71 -6.80
CA PHE A 98 -26.13 -16.16 -7.07
C PHE A 98 -25.98 -17.67 -7.26
N ALA A 99 -26.53 -18.48 -6.33
CA ALA A 99 -26.40 -19.94 -6.41
C ALA A 99 -27.24 -20.57 -7.53
N ALA A 100 -28.39 -19.99 -7.85
CA ALA A 100 -29.28 -20.49 -8.91
C ALA A 100 -28.76 -20.12 -10.30
N ASP A 101 -28.11 -18.96 -10.42
CA ASP A 101 -27.62 -18.40 -11.69
C ASP A 101 -26.14 -18.74 -11.96
N ALA A 102 -25.54 -19.66 -11.19
CA ALA A 102 -24.11 -19.98 -11.27
C ALA A 102 -23.65 -20.39 -12.69
N GLU A 103 -24.47 -21.11 -13.47
CA GLU A 103 -24.13 -21.49 -14.85
C GLU A 103 -24.06 -20.26 -15.76
N LYS A 104 -25.05 -19.37 -15.69
CA LYS A 104 -25.08 -18.10 -16.45
C LYS A 104 -23.91 -17.19 -16.06
N ILE A 105 -23.63 -17.09 -14.76
CA ILE A 105 -22.47 -16.36 -14.24
C ILE A 105 -21.18 -16.97 -14.82
N GLY A 106 -21.08 -18.30 -14.87
CA GLY A 106 -19.91 -19.00 -15.43
C GLY A 106 -19.68 -18.75 -16.92
N GLU A 107 -20.75 -18.59 -17.72
CA GLU A 107 -20.64 -18.24 -19.14
C GLU A 107 -20.01 -16.83 -19.31
N GLN A 108 -20.51 -15.85 -18.58
CA GLN A 108 -19.97 -14.48 -18.62
C GLN A 108 -18.55 -14.42 -18.05
N LEU A 109 -18.29 -15.12 -16.94
CA LEU A 109 -16.94 -15.25 -16.35
C LEU A 109 -15.94 -15.79 -17.37
N THR A 110 -16.32 -16.83 -18.10
CA THR A 110 -15.49 -17.43 -19.17
C THR A 110 -15.20 -16.43 -20.27
N ALA A 111 -16.21 -15.74 -20.78
CA ALA A 111 -16.07 -14.79 -21.88
C ALA A 111 -15.14 -13.62 -21.51
N MET A 112 -15.27 -13.09 -20.29
CA MET A 112 -14.47 -11.96 -19.82
C MET A 112 -13.05 -12.39 -19.47
N TRP A 113 -12.86 -13.50 -18.73
CA TRP A 113 -11.52 -13.96 -18.37
C TRP A 113 -10.67 -14.40 -19.56
N ARG A 114 -11.28 -14.89 -20.66
CA ARG A 114 -10.53 -15.14 -21.91
C ARG A 114 -9.87 -13.88 -22.45
N GLN A 115 -10.62 -12.78 -22.50
CA GLN A 115 -10.10 -11.49 -23.00
C GLN A 115 -9.01 -10.96 -22.08
N ILE A 116 -9.25 -10.99 -20.76
CA ILE A 116 -8.24 -10.57 -19.77
C ILE A 116 -7.00 -11.44 -19.88
N ALA A 117 -7.15 -12.77 -19.87
CA ALA A 117 -6.02 -13.69 -19.94
C ALA A 117 -5.20 -13.54 -21.23
N ASP A 118 -5.85 -13.28 -22.35
CA ASP A 118 -5.18 -13.02 -23.63
C ASP A 118 -4.39 -11.70 -23.60
N THR A 119 -4.97 -10.65 -23.03
CA THR A 119 -4.34 -9.33 -22.92
C THR A 119 -3.08 -9.35 -22.03
N PHE A 120 -3.10 -10.15 -20.96
CA PHE A 120 -1.99 -10.21 -19.99
C PHE A 120 -1.12 -11.47 -20.15
N ALA A 121 -1.21 -12.18 -21.30
CA ALA A 121 -0.52 -13.45 -21.51
C ALA A 121 1.00 -13.35 -21.46
N ASP A 122 1.56 -12.24 -21.90
CA ASP A 122 3.01 -12.01 -22.02
C ASP A 122 3.67 -11.57 -20.72
N PHE A 123 2.88 -11.16 -19.72
CA PHE A 123 3.43 -10.92 -18.39
C PHE A 123 3.89 -12.24 -17.76
N ASP A 124 5.02 -12.19 -17.10
CA ASP A 124 5.61 -13.35 -16.42
C ASP A 124 4.85 -13.76 -15.14
N GLN A 125 5.46 -14.63 -14.33
CA GLN A 125 4.86 -15.16 -13.09
C GLN A 125 4.67 -14.13 -11.97
N HIS A 126 5.14 -12.92 -12.14
CA HIS A 126 4.87 -11.83 -11.17
C HIS A 126 3.45 -11.28 -11.27
N VAL A 127 2.70 -11.61 -12.32
CA VAL A 127 1.27 -11.28 -12.42
C VAL A 127 0.44 -12.52 -12.08
N ILE A 128 -0.36 -12.40 -11.04
CA ILE A 128 -1.27 -13.42 -10.51
C ILE A 128 -2.70 -13.02 -10.89
N PHE A 129 -3.52 -13.97 -11.33
CA PHE A 129 -4.94 -13.71 -11.57
C PHE A 129 -5.78 -14.19 -10.40
N GLU A 130 -6.64 -13.33 -9.87
CA GLU A 130 -7.64 -13.66 -8.87
C GLU A 130 -9.02 -13.68 -9.53
N GLY A 131 -9.65 -14.85 -9.58
CA GLY A 131 -10.83 -15.12 -10.39
C GLY A 131 -12.04 -14.23 -10.09
N MET A 132 -12.28 -13.96 -8.83
CA MET A 132 -13.37 -13.14 -8.28
C MET A 132 -12.93 -12.53 -6.96
N ASN A 133 -13.55 -11.43 -6.54
CA ASN A 133 -13.29 -10.79 -5.24
C ASN A 133 -14.01 -11.51 -4.09
N GLU A 134 -15.26 -11.18 -3.87
CA GLU A 134 -16.13 -11.67 -2.78
C GLU A 134 -17.46 -12.15 -3.34
N PRO A 135 -17.48 -13.27 -4.08
CA PRO A 135 -18.71 -13.77 -4.70
C PRO A 135 -19.74 -14.18 -3.64
N ARG A 136 -20.96 -13.59 -3.72
CA ARG A 136 -21.98 -13.79 -2.71
C ARG A 136 -23.41 -13.50 -3.19
N ALA A 137 -24.39 -14.06 -2.50
CA ALA A 137 -25.81 -13.80 -2.71
C ALA A 137 -26.21 -12.49 -2.02
N GLN A 138 -25.84 -11.35 -2.63
CA GLN A 138 -26.03 -10.02 -2.08
C GLN A 138 -27.50 -9.69 -1.81
N GLY A 139 -27.79 -9.03 -0.70
CA GLY A 139 -29.14 -8.63 -0.29
C GLY A 139 -30.00 -9.76 0.27
N THR A 140 -29.41 -10.93 0.53
CA THR A 140 -30.10 -12.07 1.16
C THR A 140 -29.63 -12.32 2.59
N ASN A 141 -30.38 -13.17 3.32
CA ASN A 141 -29.96 -13.62 4.65
C ASN A 141 -28.68 -14.48 4.63
N TYR A 142 -28.25 -14.90 3.45
CA TYR A 142 -27.04 -15.71 3.24
C TYR A 142 -25.84 -14.87 2.77
N GLU A 143 -26.00 -13.56 2.62
CA GLU A 143 -24.99 -12.70 2.00
C GLU A 143 -23.58 -12.94 2.55
N TRP A 144 -23.40 -12.95 3.85
CA TRP A 144 -22.07 -13.11 4.46
C TRP A 144 -21.77 -14.50 4.99
N GLY A 145 -22.80 -15.28 5.33
CA GLY A 145 -22.62 -16.62 5.89
C GLY A 145 -22.67 -17.75 4.87
N GLY A 146 -23.33 -17.53 3.75
CA GLY A 146 -23.56 -18.56 2.74
C GLY A 146 -24.45 -19.71 3.21
N ASN A 147 -24.57 -20.70 2.36
CA ASN A 147 -25.15 -22.00 2.62
C ASN A 147 -24.54 -23.03 1.65
N ALA A 148 -24.92 -24.30 1.74
CA ALA A 148 -24.35 -25.34 0.89
C ALA A 148 -24.49 -25.07 -0.62
N ALA A 149 -25.60 -24.49 -1.08
CA ALA A 149 -25.77 -24.12 -2.49
C ALA A 149 -24.85 -22.96 -2.91
N CYS A 150 -24.69 -21.95 -2.04
CA CYS A 150 -23.76 -20.84 -2.26
C CYS A 150 -22.32 -21.34 -2.35
N TYR A 151 -21.90 -22.23 -1.45
CA TYR A 151 -20.55 -22.80 -1.47
C TYR A 151 -20.30 -23.64 -2.73
N ALA A 152 -21.30 -24.44 -3.14
CA ALA A 152 -21.20 -25.21 -4.39
C ALA A 152 -21.08 -24.31 -5.62
N ALA A 153 -21.81 -23.19 -5.66
CA ALA A 153 -21.75 -22.23 -6.74
C ALA A 153 -20.36 -21.57 -6.86
N VAL A 154 -19.76 -21.13 -5.74
CA VAL A 154 -18.40 -20.56 -5.76
C VAL A 154 -17.39 -21.59 -6.24
N ASN A 155 -17.45 -22.83 -5.74
CA ASN A 155 -16.56 -23.89 -6.18
C ASN A 155 -16.70 -24.18 -7.69
N TYR A 156 -17.93 -24.17 -8.21
CA TYR A 156 -18.20 -24.28 -9.63
C TYR A 156 -17.57 -23.13 -10.42
N LEU A 157 -17.74 -21.88 -9.98
CA LEU A 157 -17.19 -20.71 -10.65
C LEU A 157 -15.65 -20.68 -10.60
N ASN A 158 -15.05 -21.11 -9.50
CA ASN A 158 -13.60 -21.28 -9.41
C ASN A 158 -13.09 -22.33 -10.41
N GLN A 159 -13.82 -23.44 -10.57
CA GLN A 159 -13.50 -24.46 -11.59
C GLN A 159 -13.62 -23.88 -13.01
N VAL A 160 -14.69 -23.10 -13.28
CA VAL A 160 -14.87 -22.40 -14.57
C VAL A 160 -13.72 -21.46 -14.86
N PHE A 161 -13.33 -20.63 -13.88
CA PHE A 161 -12.20 -19.72 -14.00
C PHE A 161 -10.90 -20.44 -14.34
N VAL A 162 -10.53 -21.46 -13.56
CA VAL A 162 -9.30 -22.24 -13.80
C VAL A 162 -9.31 -22.92 -15.17
N ASN A 163 -10.41 -23.52 -15.55
CA ASN A 163 -10.57 -24.14 -16.87
C ASN A 163 -10.39 -23.10 -18.00
N THR A 164 -10.94 -21.89 -17.80
CA THR A 164 -10.85 -20.81 -18.80
C THR A 164 -9.42 -20.38 -19.04
N ILE A 165 -8.62 -20.26 -17.98
CA ILE A 165 -7.23 -19.82 -18.08
C ILE A 165 -6.32 -20.94 -18.60
N ARG A 166 -6.54 -22.20 -18.18
CA ARG A 166 -5.69 -23.34 -18.54
C ARG A 166 -5.98 -23.91 -19.92
N LYS A 167 -7.23 -23.85 -20.37
CA LYS A 167 -7.60 -24.33 -21.71
C LYS A 167 -7.11 -23.36 -22.78
N ASP A 168 -6.31 -23.88 -23.70
CA ASP A 168 -5.72 -23.10 -24.79
C ASP A 168 -4.86 -21.91 -24.28
N ALA A 169 -4.17 -22.13 -23.15
CA ALA A 169 -3.36 -21.12 -22.47
C ALA A 169 -2.32 -20.50 -23.39
N LYS A 170 -2.28 -19.17 -23.42
CA LYS A 170 -1.28 -18.40 -24.19
C LYS A 170 -0.20 -17.86 -23.26
N GLY A 171 1.00 -17.66 -23.81
CA GLY A 171 2.12 -17.06 -23.08
C GLY A 171 2.37 -17.76 -21.75
N CYS A 172 2.47 -16.99 -20.68
CA CYS A 172 2.76 -17.48 -19.33
C CYS A 172 1.53 -18.06 -18.58
N ASN A 173 0.34 -18.06 -19.19
CA ASN A 173 -0.90 -18.47 -18.52
C ASN A 173 -0.95 -19.96 -18.16
N ALA A 174 -0.20 -20.82 -18.83
CA ALA A 174 -0.12 -22.24 -18.50
C ALA A 174 0.41 -22.48 -17.06
N GLU A 175 1.39 -21.68 -16.64
CA GLU A 175 2.08 -21.80 -15.36
C GLU A 175 1.70 -20.67 -14.37
N ARG A 176 0.88 -19.71 -14.79
CA ARG A 176 0.48 -18.57 -13.96
C ARG A 176 -0.17 -19.01 -12.66
N CYS A 177 0.19 -18.39 -11.53
CA CYS A 177 -0.54 -18.56 -10.30
C CYS A 177 -1.97 -18.02 -10.44
N LEU A 178 -2.94 -18.84 -10.05
CA LEU A 178 -4.37 -18.49 -10.03
C LEU A 178 -4.86 -18.46 -8.59
N MET A 179 -5.48 -17.36 -8.22
CA MET A 179 -5.98 -17.15 -6.88
C MET A 179 -7.51 -17.29 -6.87
N ILE A 180 -8.04 -18.10 -5.97
CA ILE A 180 -9.46 -18.44 -5.91
C ILE A 180 -10.04 -18.09 -4.53
N PRO A 181 -11.15 -17.36 -4.45
CA PRO A 181 -11.84 -17.10 -3.18
C PRO A 181 -12.74 -18.24 -2.77
N GLY A 182 -13.04 -18.32 -1.48
CA GLY A 182 -14.24 -18.96 -0.99
C GLY A 182 -15.46 -18.05 -1.13
N TYR A 183 -16.63 -18.48 -0.62
CA TYR A 183 -17.83 -17.65 -0.57
C TYR A 183 -17.56 -16.39 0.27
N ALA A 184 -17.85 -15.21 -0.28
CA ALA A 184 -17.55 -13.92 0.29
C ALA A 184 -16.07 -13.76 0.73
N ALA A 185 -15.16 -14.53 0.15
CA ALA A 185 -13.75 -14.65 0.57
C ALA A 185 -13.54 -14.81 2.09
N THR A 186 -14.54 -15.31 2.81
CA THR A 186 -14.57 -15.35 4.27
C THR A 186 -13.45 -16.18 4.87
N SER A 187 -12.88 -15.72 5.98
CA SER A 187 -11.95 -16.47 6.82
C SER A 187 -12.63 -17.39 7.85
N SER A 188 -13.96 -17.43 7.87
CA SER A 188 -14.72 -18.27 8.83
C SER A 188 -14.45 -19.78 8.62
N PRO A 189 -14.41 -20.60 9.70
CA PRO A 189 -14.15 -22.02 9.59
C PRO A 189 -15.12 -22.77 8.64
N ALA A 190 -16.39 -22.41 8.64
CA ALA A 190 -17.38 -23.03 7.76
C ALA A 190 -17.15 -22.69 6.29
N GLY A 191 -16.84 -21.43 5.99
CA GLY A 191 -16.57 -20.97 4.64
C GLY A 191 -15.26 -21.53 4.07
N THR A 192 -14.19 -21.52 4.85
CA THR A 192 -12.89 -22.05 4.43
C THR A 192 -12.93 -23.56 4.23
N ALA A 193 -13.56 -24.31 5.13
CA ALA A 193 -13.73 -25.77 5.01
C ALA A 193 -14.58 -26.19 3.79
N ALA A 194 -15.41 -25.31 3.25
CA ALA A 194 -16.25 -25.60 2.09
C ALA A 194 -15.53 -25.41 0.74
N ILE A 195 -14.32 -24.85 0.73
CA ILE A 195 -13.55 -24.61 -0.50
C ILE A 195 -13.07 -25.94 -1.09
N ALA A 196 -13.48 -26.22 -2.32
CA ALA A 196 -12.96 -27.31 -3.13
C ALA A 196 -11.92 -26.77 -4.10
N LEU A 197 -10.73 -27.38 -4.13
CA LEU A 197 -9.70 -27.00 -5.09
C LEU A 197 -10.10 -27.44 -6.50
N PRO A 198 -9.92 -26.57 -7.51
CA PRO A 198 -10.15 -26.92 -8.90
C PRO A 198 -9.24 -28.05 -9.41
N THR A 199 -9.68 -28.73 -10.44
CA THR A 199 -8.92 -29.78 -11.13
C THR A 199 -8.74 -29.42 -12.60
N VAL A 200 -7.68 -29.96 -13.20
CA VAL A 200 -7.43 -29.93 -14.66
C VAL A 200 -7.16 -31.35 -15.09
N ASP A 201 -7.90 -31.85 -16.08
CA ASP A 201 -7.81 -33.22 -16.58
C ASP A 201 -7.96 -34.31 -15.50
N GLY A 202 -8.73 -34.00 -14.45
CA GLY A 202 -9.00 -34.91 -13.32
C GLY A 202 -7.96 -34.90 -12.20
N GLU A 203 -6.86 -34.18 -12.37
CA GLU A 203 -5.81 -33.99 -11.36
C GLU A 203 -5.95 -32.63 -10.67
N ALA A 204 -5.41 -32.47 -9.46
CA ALA A 204 -5.39 -31.19 -8.78
C ALA A 204 -4.70 -30.12 -9.64
N ALA A 205 -5.37 -29.00 -9.83
CA ALA A 205 -4.79 -27.92 -10.64
C ALA A 205 -3.53 -27.36 -9.96
N ALA A 206 -2.46 -27.20 -10.74
CA ALA A 206 -1.20 -26.62 -10.27
C ALA A 206 -1.30 -25.09 -10.10
N ASN A 207 -0.44 -24.55 -9.25
CA ASN A 207 -0.29 -23.10 -9.03
C ASN A 207 -1.59 -22.41 -8.60
N ILE A 208 -2.36 -23.07 -7.72
CA ILE A 208 -3.58 -22.52 -7.12
C ILE A 208 -3.24 -21.94 -5.75
N ILE A 209 -3.72 -20.73 -5.49
CA ILE A 209 -3.64 -20.01 -4.22
C ILE A 209 -5.06 -19.77 -3.73
N VAL A 210 -5.33 -20.01 -2.46
CA VAL A 210 -6.62 -19.66 -1.85
C VAL A 210 -6.59 -18.21 -1.36
N SER A 211 -7.61 -17.42 -1.75
CA SER A 211 -7.82 -16.05 -1.24
C SER A 211 -8.76 -16.07 -0.05
N VAL A 212 -8.36 -15.44 1.03
CA VAL A 212 -9.25 -15.17 2.18
C VAL A 212 -9.16 -13.70 2.56
N HIS A 213 -10.26 -13.13 3.01
CA HIS A 213 -10.32 -11.78 3.54
C HIS A 213 -10.63 -11.82 5.04
N SER A 214 -9.94 -11.01 5.82
CA SER A 214 -10.20 -10.89 7.25
C SER A 214 -9.98 -9.46 7.73
N TYR A 215 -11.02 -8.89 8.31
CA TYR A 215 -11.00 -7.59 8.96
C TYR A 215 -11.29 -7.76 10.45
N ASP A 216 -10.49 -8.60 11.12
CA ASP A 216 -10.67 -8.91 12.53
C ASP A 216 -9.87 -7.98 13.46
N PRO A 217 -10.50 -7.52 14.57
CA PRO A 217 -11.93 -7.62 14.84
C PRO A 217 -12.76 -6.61 14.02
N GLN A 218 -13.87 -7.04 13.43
CA GLN A 218 -14.70 -6.22 12.54
C GLN A 218 -15.16 -4.90 13.17
N THR A 219 -15.43 -4.90 14.47
CA THR A 219 -15.83 -3.69 15.22
C THR A 219 -14.75 -2.61 15.23
N PHE A 220 -13.48 -3.00 15.16
CA PHE A 220 -12.33 -2.10 15.09
C PHE A 220 -11.93 -1.80 13.64
N CYS A 221 -11.96 -2.83 12.79
CA CYS A 221 -11.41 -2.75 11.43
C CYS A 221 -12.36 -2.12 10.40
N LEU A 222 -13.68 -2.31 10.54
CA LEU A 222 -14.67 -1.88 9.55
C LEU A 222 -15.80 -1.02 10.11
N GLN A 223 -16.30 -1.34 11.32
CA GLN A 223 -17.59 -0.82 11.78
C GLN A 223 -17.51 0.50 12.54
N ASP A 224 -16.32 1.02 12.81
CA ASP A 224 -16.14 2.30 13.52
C ASP A 224 -16.79 2.33 14.92
N THR A 225 -17.01 1.17 15.53
CA THR A 225 -17.67 1.03 16.84
C THR A 225 -16.72 0.73 17.98
N GLN A 226 -15.46 0.39 17.68
CA GLN A 226 -14.38 0.14 18.62
C GLN A 226 -13.19 1.01 18.25
N THR A 227 -12.75 1.88 19.15
CA THR A 227 -11.66 2.84 18.91
C THR A 227 -10.31 2.40 19.47
N THR A 228 -10.30 1.36 20.30
CA THR A 228 -9.08 0.82 20.93
C THR A 228 -8.86 -0.63 20.52
N PHE A 229 -7.60 -1.02 20.38
CA PHE A 229 -7.20 -2.38 20.09
C PHE A 229 -6.51 -3.01 21.31
N ASP A 230 -7.06 -4.10 21.83
CA ASP A 230 -6.48 -4.89 22.90
C ASP A 230 -5.60 -6.01 22.30
N PRO A 231 -4.25 -5.90 22.38
CA PRO A 231 -3.35 -6.88 21.76
C PRO A 231 -3.57 -8.31 22.25
N GLU A 232 -3.97 -8.51 23.50
CA GLU A 232 -4.23 -9.85 24.04
C GLU A 232 -5.59 -10.39 23.56
N LYS A 233 -6.66 -9.63 23.78
CA LYS A 233 -8.03 -10.06 23.51
C LYS A 233 -8.36 -10.06 22.02
N ASP A 234 -8.04 -8.95 21.33
CA ASP A 234 -8.33 -8.78 19.91
C ASP A 234 -7.27 -9.49 19.07
N GLY A 235 -6.01 -9.50 19.52
CA GLY A 235 -4.94 -10.29 18.92
C GLY A 235 -5.24 -11.79 18.91
N ALA A 236 -5.91 -12.32 19.94
CA ALA A 236 -6.36 -13.70 19.94
C ALA A 236 -7.42 -14.02 18.87
N LYS A 237 -8.21 -13.03 18.44
CA LYS A 237 -9.16 -13.20 17.31
C LYS A 237 -8.41 -13.32 15.99
N ILE A 238 -7.42 -12.43 15.78
CA ILE A 238 -6.54 -12.47 14.60
C ILE A 238 -5.81 -13.82 14.54
N ASN A 239 -5.17 -14.24 15.64
CA ASN A 239 -4.45 -15.51 15.68
C ASN A 239 -5.35 -16.72 15.31
N ARG A 240 -6.59 -16.75 15.76
CA ARG A 240 -7.54 -17.83 15.40
C ARG A 240 -7.86 -17.89 13.91
N VAL A 241 -7.88 -16.75 13.22
CA VAL A 241 -8.02 -16.74 11.74
C VAL A 241 -6.84 -17.46 11.10
N PHE A 242 -5.61 -17.13 11.51
CA PHE A 242 -4.42 -17.79 10.96
C PHE A 242 -4.30 -19.27 11.36
N GLU A 243 -4.72 -19.64 12.57
CA GLU A 243 -4.84 -21.04 12.98
C GLU A 243 -5.81 -21.82 12.08
N ASN A 244 -6.98 -21.27 11.82
CA ASN A 244 -7.96 -21.87 10.90
C ASN A 244 -7.39 -22.01 9.48
N ILE A 245 -6.68 -20.98 8.96
CA ILE A 245 -6.00 -21.05 7.66
C ILE A 245 -4.96 -22.17 7.66
N LYS A 246 -4.16 -22.26 8.71
CA LYS A 246 -3.15 -23.31 8.85
C LYS A 246 -3.77 -24.70 8.81
N GLU A 247 -4.74 -24.96 9.67
CA GLU A 247 -5.40 -26.28 9.80
C GLU A 247 -6.14 -26.68 8.51
N THR A 248 -6.81 -25.71 7.86
CA THR A 248 -7.61 -25.98 6.67
C THR A 248 -6.77 -26.16 5.42
N PHE A 249 -5.68 -25.40 5.26
CA PHE A 249 -4.94 -25.30 4.00
C PHE A 249 -3.45 -25.60 4.14
N LEU A 250 -2.72 -24.90 5.01
CA LEU A 250 -1.25 -24.96 5.02
C LEU A 250 -0.73 -26.34 5.42
N ASP A 251 -1.38 -27.03 6.37
CA ASP A 251 -1.03 -28.39 6.77
C ASP A 251 -1.26 -29.41 5.65
N ARG A 252 -1.98 -29.02 4.60
CA ARG A 252 -2.20 -29.82 3.38
C ARG A 252 -1.33 -29.36 2.21
N GLY A 253 -0.41 -28.39 2.43
CA GLY A 253 0.45 -27.83 1.40
C GLY A 253 -0.27 -26.90 0.43
N ILE A 254 -1.44 -26.36 0.78
CA ILE A 254 -2.21 -25.43 -0.05
C ILE A 254 -1.81 -24.01 0.34
N PRO A 255 -1.25 -23.22 -0.60
CA PRO A 255 -0.87 -21.84 -0.32
C PRO A 255 -2.10 -20.94 -0.18
N VAL A 256 -2.00 -19.97 0.76
CA VAL A 256 -3.05 -19.00 1.03
C VAL A 256 -2.45 -17.60 0.99
N VAL A 257 -3.18 -16.67 0.43
CA VAL A 257 -2.95 -15.22 0.56
C VAL A 257 -4.16 -14.60 1.25
N MET A 258 -3.92 -13.81 2.29
CA MET A 258 -4.98 -12.95 2.82
C MET A 258 -5.12 -11.76 1.87
N GLY A 259 -6.07 -11.88 0.92
CA GLY A 259 -6.26 -10.96 -0.20
C GLY A 259 -6.70 -9.56 0.20
N GLU A 260 -7.34 -9.45 1.38
CA GLU A 260 -7.66 -8.18 2.02
C GLU A 260 -7.60 -8.28 3.53
N THR A 261 -6.99 -7.26 4.14
CA THR A 261 -7.06 -6.98 5.57
C THR A 261 -6.79 -5.50 5.81
N GLY A 262 -7.33 -4.92 6.87
CA GLY A 262 -7.15 -3.51 7.15
C GLY A 262 -7.82 -3.09 8.45
N ALA A 263 -7.49 -1.90 8.93
CA ALA A 263 -8.16 -1.28 10.05
C ALA A 263 -8.45 0.19 9.74
N THR A 264 -9.69 0.62 10.02
CA THR A 264 -10.13 1.99 9.74
C THR A 264 -9.47 3.01 10.67
N ASN A 265 -9.27 4.22 10.15
CA ASN A 265 -8.65 5.34 10.85
C ASN A 265 -9.68 6.14 11.67
N THR A 266 -10.48 5.47 12.46
CA THR A 266 -11.53 6.08 13.25
C THR A 266 -10.99 7.01 14.32
N ASN A 267 -11.46 8.27 14.34
CA ASN A 267 -11.05 9.29 15.29
C ASN A 267 -9.53 9.53 15.39
N GLY A 268 -8.79 9.25 14.32
CA GLY A 268 -7.34 9.39 14.32
C GLY A 268 -6.61 8.42 15.25
N ASN A 269 -7.12 7.20 15.42
CA ASN A 269 -6.61 6.16 16.33
C ASN A 269 -5.31 5.49 15.84
N HIS A 270 -4.31 6.27 15.44
CA HIS A 270 -3.09 5.77 14.81
C HIS A 270 -2.33 4.77 15.68
N ASP A 271 -2.22 5.04 16.98
CA ASP A 271 -1.53 4.15 17.93
C ASP A 271 -2.25 2.81 18.06
N GLU A 272 -3.57 2.83 18.06
CA GLU A 272 -4.37 1.60 18.10
C GLU A 272 -4.27 0.82 16.79
N ARG A 273 -4.26 1.51 15.65
CA ARG A 273 -3.98 0.89 14.34
C ARG A 273 -2.57 0.31 14.27
N ALA A 274 -1.57 0.95 14.86
CA ALA A 274 -0.21 0.43 14.93
C ALA A 274 -0.15 -0.89 15.72
N LYS A 275 -0.84 -1.00 16.86
CA LYS A 275 -0.95 -2.27 17.61
C LYS A 275 -1.60 -3.38 16.78
N TRP A 276 -2.67 -3.05 16.05
CA TRP A 276 -3.32 -3.98 15.13
C TRP A 276 -2.37 -4.40 13.99
N ALA A 277 -1.70 -3.45 13.34
CA ALA A 277 -0.78 -3.69 12.24
C ALA A 277 0.37 -4.61 12.65
N TYR A 278 0.97 -4.36 13.82
CA TYR A 278 1.97 -5.24 14.40
C TYR A 278 1.42 -6.66 14.59
N CYS A 279 0.25 -6.79 15.19
CA CYS A 279 -0.34 -8.10 15.51
C CYS A 279 -0.67 -8.91 14.25
N VAL A 280 -1.28 -8.30 13.24
CA VAL A 280 -1.63 -9.00 11.99
C VAL A 280 -0.37 -9.41 11.23
N ALA A 281 0.64 -8.54 11.15
CA ALA A 281 1.90 -8.84 10.45
C ALA A 281 2.72 -9.93 11.17
N GLN A 282 2.77 -9.91 12.50
CA GLN A 282 3.41 -10.97 13.30
C GLN A 282 2.77 -12.34 13.05
N ASN A 283 1.42 -12.41 13.01
CA ASN A 283 0.72 -13.64 12.70
C ASN A 283 0.97 -14.08 11.25
N ALA A 284 0.91 -13.15 10.29
CA ALA A 284 1.22 -13.42 8.89
C ALA A 284 2.60 -14.06 8.73
N GLN A 285 3.62 -13.48 9.38
CA GLN A 285 4.99 -14.02 9.38
C GLN A 285 5.06 -15.39 10.05
N ARG A 286 4.46 -15.55 11.23
CA ARG A 286 4.46 -16.80 11.99
C ARG A 286 3.90 -17.97 11.19
N TYR A 287 2.83 -17.75 10.47
CA TYR A 287 2.13 -18.80 9.71
C TYR A 287 2.56 -18.88 8.25
N GLY A 288 3.40 -17.95 7.77
CA GLY A 288 3.84 -17.91 6.37
C GLY A 288 2.72 -17.57 5.39
N VAL A 289 1.76 -16.74 5.81
CA VAL A 289 0.63 -16.29 5.00
C VAL A 289 0.87 -14.86 4.57
N PRO A 290 1.14 -14.56 3.29
CA PRO A 290 1.20 -13.20 2.79
C PRO A 290 -0.12 -12.47 3.02
N ILE A 291 -0.03 -11.20 3.41
CA ILE A 291 -1.20 -10.34 3.63
C ILE A 291 -1.19 -9.17 2.64
N VAL A 292 -2.35 -8.83 2.12
CA VAL A 292 -2.57 -7.65 1.27
C VAL A 292 -3.37 -6.64 2.09
N ILE A 293 -2.72 -5.53 2.42
CA ILE A 293 -3.35 -4.47 3.18
C ILE A 293 -4.31 -3.69 2.28
N TRP A 294 -5.56 -3.56 2.73
CA TRP A 294 -6.54 -2.74 2.05
C TRP A 294 -6.20 -1.26 2.23
N ASP A 295 -5.88 -0.60 1.13
CA ASP A 295 -5.68 0.85 1.03
C ASP A 295 -6.67 1.41 0.02
N ASN A 296 -7.68 2.11 0.49
CA ASN A 296 -8.69 2.76 -0.34
C ASN A 296 -8.42 4.27 -0.57
N GLY A 297 -7.28 4.79 -0.11
CA GLY A 297 -6.91 6.19 -0.25
C GLY A 297 -7.71 7.17 0.63
N ASN A 298 -8.72 6.69 1.37
CA ASN A 298 -9.53 7.53 2.25
C ASN A 298 -8.81 7.75 3.59
N ASN A 299 -8.29 8.97 3.80
CA ASN A 299 -7.58 9.37 5.01
C ASN A 299 -8.44 10.20 5.98
N GLN A 300 -9.75 10.18 5.87
CA GLN A 300 -10.65 10.82 6.83
C GLN A 300 -10.58 10.08 8.17
N THR A 301 -11.02 10.77 9.24
CA THR A 301 -11.03 10.23 10.59
C THR A 301 -12.45 9.97 11.12
N SER A 302 -13.44 10.00 10.24
CA SER A 302 -14.85 9.75 10.56
C SER A 302 -15.55 9.06 9.39
N GLY A 303 -16.52 8.24 9.72
CA GLY A 303 -17.17 7.35 8.77
C GLY A 303 -16.39 6.03 8.61
N GLY A 304 -17.07 4.94 8.30
CA GLY A 304 -16.43 3.65 8.05
C GLY A 304 -15.50 3.69 6.85
N GLU A 305 -14.61 2.71 6.76
CA GLU A 305 -13.71 2.51 5.62
C GLU A 305 -12.72 3.65 5.33
N CYS A 306 -12.10 4.18 6.38
CA CYS A 306 -10.99 5.12 6.26
C CYS A 306 -9.65 4.36 6.32
N HIS A 307 -9.27 3.69 5.23
CA HIS A 307 -8.16 2.72 5.20
C HIS A 307 -6.91 3.26 4.49
N ALA A 308 -6.72 4.56 4.38
CA ALA A 308 -5.54 5.08 3.70
C ALA A 308 -4.25 4.68 4.40
N TRP A 309 -3.30 4.18 3.61
CA TRP A 309 -1.90 3.93 3.96
C TRP A 309 -0.97 4.83 3.16
N ILE A 310 -1.28 5.00 1.88
CA ILE A 310 -0.56 5.88 0.97
C ILE A 310 -1.49 7.00 0.51
N ARG A 311 -1.10 8.23 0.77
CA ARG A 311 -1.86 9.41 0.38
C ARG A 311 -1.86 9.52 -1.14
N ARG A 312 -3.04 9.68 -1.72
CA ARG A 312 -3.22 9.90 -3.16
C ARG A 312 -3.63 11.35 -3.42
N ALA A 313 -2.99 12.04 -4.37
CA ALA A 313 -3.32 13.42 -4.68
C ALA A 313 -4.71 13.51 -5.31
N VAL A 314 -5.55 14.31 -4.70
CA VAL A 314 -6.87 14.68 -5.25
C VAL A 314 -6.76 15.96 -6.10
N ASN A 315 -5.72 16.78 -5.85
CA ASN A 315 -5.49 18.06 -6.52
C ASN A 315 -4.19 18.01 -7.33
N PRO A 316 -4.23 18.20 -8.66
CA PRO A 316 -3.02 18.24 -9.50
C PRO A 316 -1.99 19.28 -9.06
N LYS A 317 -2.42 20.34 -8.36
CA LYS A 317 -1.52 21.34 -7.77
C LYS A 317 -0.79 20.84 -6.51
N LEU A 318 -1.26 19.74 -5.94
CA LEU A 318 -0.70 19.11 -4.74
C LEU A 318 0.03 17.80 -5.06
N ARG A 319 0.60 17.68 -6.24
CA ARG A 319 1.29 16.45 -6.71
C ARG A 319 2.32 15.91 -5.72
N SER A 320 2.94 16.77 -4.94
CA SER A 320 3.90 16.38 -3.90
C SER A 320 3.29 15.65 -2.70
N GLN A 321 1.98 15.78 -2.46
CA GLN A 321 1.27 15.00 -1.43
C GLN A 321 0.81 13.63 -1.94
N ALA A 322 0.87 13.42 -3.25
CA ALA A 322 0.30 12.26 -3.91
C ALA A 322 0.83 10.92 -3.41
N THR A 323 1.92 10.91 -2.69
CA THR A 323 2.70 9.68 -2.53
C THR A 323 3.45 9.60 -1.20
N SER A 324 2.98 10.25 -0.16
CA SER A 324 3.54 10.05 1.18
C SER A 324 2.77 8.96 1.93
N VAL A 325 3.46 8.24 2.81
CA VAL A 325 2.81 7.38 3.80
C VAL A 325 1.95 8.26 4.71
N VAL A 326 0.68 7.89 4.90
CA VAL A 326 -0.26 8.72 5.67
C VAL A 326 0.07 8.71 7.15
N TYR A 327 0.38 7.52 7.68
CA TYR A 327 0.71 7.31 9.10
C TYR A 327 1.95 6.42 9.21
N PRO A 328 3.16 6.99 9.20
CA PRO A 328 4.41 6.23 9.27
C PRO A 328 4.46 5.24 10.44
N GLN A 329 4.01 5.63 11.64
CA GLN A 329 4.01 4.77 12.81
C GLN A 329 3.16 3.49 12.64
N VAL A 330 2.10 3.53 11.84
CA VAL A 330 1.27 2.35 11.54
C VAL A 330 2.02 1.41 10.57
N LEU A 331 2.69 1.99 9.57
CA LEU A 331 3.50 1.24 8.62
C LEU A 331 4.71 0.60 9.32
N ASP A 332 5.40 1.33 10.17
CA ASP A 332 6.56 0.82 10.92
C ASP A 332 6.17 -0.32 11.85
N ALA A 333 5.02 -0.19 12.53
CA ALA A 333 4.49 -1.27 13.35
C ALA A 333 4.16 -2.53 12.53
N LEU A 334 3.70 -2.38 11.28
CA LEU A 334 3.50 -3.50 10.36
C LEU A 334 4.82 -4.23 10.08
N TRP A 335 5.90 -3.48 9.77
CA TRP A 335 7.22 -4.05 9.49
C TRP A 335 7.88 -4.61 10.74
N GLU A 336 7.70 -3.99 11.89
CA GLU A 336 8.17 -4.52 13.16
C GLU A 336 7.48 -5.86 13.48
N GLY A 337 6.17 -5.95 13.29
CA GLY A 337 5.42 -7.20 13.45
C GLY A 337 5.90 -8.29 12.49
N LYS A 338 6.12 -7.98 11.21
CA LYS A 338 6.67 -8.89 10.20
C LYS A 338 8.05 -9.43 10.62
N ASN A 339 8.89 -8.59 11.21
CA ASN A 339 10.25 -8.97 11.60
C ASN A 339 10.36 -9.56 13.02
N SER A 340 9.26 -9.58 13.78
CA SER A 340 9.24 -10.08 15.15
C SER A 340 9.32 -11.61 15.18
N THR A 341 10.23 -12.12 16.01
CA THR A 341 10.34 -13.56 16.35
C THR A 341 9.73 -13.90 17.71
N ALA A 342 9.28 -12.91 18.46
CA ALA A 342 8.66 -13.05 19.77
C ALA A 342 7.14 -13.28 19.64
N TRP A 343 6.77 -14.46 19.19
CA TRP A 343 5.38 -14.84 18.91
C TRP A 343 4.46 -14.61 20.11
N GLY A 344 3.37 -13.88 19.90
CA GLY A 344 2.41 -13.53 20.94
C GLY A 344 2.83 -12.33 21.79
N SER A 345 3.96 -11.66 21.49
CA SER A 345 4.27 -10.37 22.11
C SER A 345 3.27 -9.31 21.62
N ALA A 346 2.84 -8.46 22.55
CA ALA A 346 2.14 -7.25 22.21
C ALA A 346 3.15 -6.17 21.82
N LEU A 347 2.76 -5.25 20.95
CA LEU A 347 3.44 -3.99 20.80
C LEU A 347 3.21 -3.22 22.11
N THR A 348 4.20 -3.22 23.01
CA THR A 348 4.06 -2.63 24.35
C THR A 348 4.23 -1.12 24.35
N GLU A 349 4.95 -0.61 23.36
CA GLU A 349 5.08 0.82 23.08
C GLU A 349 4.92 1.00 21.59
N VAL A 350 3.89 1.74 21.17
CA VAL A 350 3.90 2.35 19.86
C VAL A 350 5.03 3.35 19.94
N ARG A 351 6.11 3.09 19.21
CA ARG A 351 7.19 4.08 19.13
C ARG A 351 6.56 5.34 18.58
N ALA A 352 6.37 6.33 19.42
CA ALA A 352 5.99 7.68 19.02
C ALA A 352 7.01 8.29 18.03
N GLU A 353 8.06 7.57 17.76
CA GLU A 353 9.23 7.91 16.97
C GLU A 353 9.52 6.87 15.87
N ALA A 354 8.53 6.35 15.22
CA ALA A 354 8.75 5.86 13.88
C ALA A 354 9.00 7.07 13.01
N ASP A 355 10.20 7.35 12.79
CA ASP A 355 10.83 8.43 12.06
C ASP A 355 9.88 9.56 11.60
N GLU A 356 9.18 10.20 12.55
CA GLU A 356 8.51 11.49 12.34
C GLU A 356 9.52 12.51 11.78
N SER A 357 10.80 12.15 11.77
CA SER A 357 11.87 12.91 11.16
C SER A 357 11.72 13.01 9.65
N ILE A 358 11.17 11.99 8.95
CA ILE A 358 10.98 12.08 7.50
C ILE A 358 9.57 12.54 7.17
N LEU A 359 9.45 13.80 6.86
CA LEU A 359 8.18 14.42 6.51
C LEU A 359 7.79 14.16 5.04
N TRP A 360 8.80 13.97 4.19
CA TRP A 360 8.64 13.72 2.77
C TRP A 360 9.95 13.18 2.17
N ALA A 361 9.84 12.22 1.26
CA ALA A 361 10.98 11.71 0.49
C ALA A 361 10.55 11.35 -0.93
N ASN A 362 11.48 11.55 -1.87
CA ASN A 362 11.35 11.15 -3.27
C ASN A 362 12.74 10.85 -3.82
N ALA A 363 13.03 9.57 -4.13
CA ALA A 363 14.34 9.14 -4.61
C ALA A 363 14.74 9.84 -5.92
N ASP A 364 13.78 10.00 -6.85
CA ASP A 364 14.01 10.70 -8.13
C ASP A 364 14.00 12.22 -7.97
N GLY A 365 13.59 12.71 -6.81
CA GLY A 365 13.45 14.11 -6.50
C GLY A 365 12.25 14.77 -7.18
N LEU A 366 11.72 15.80 -6.53
CA LEU A 366 10.72 16.69 -7.11
C LEU A 366 11.41 17.97 -7.57
N THR A 367 11.32 18.24 -8.88
CA THR A 367 11.95 19.43 -9.45
C THR A 367 10.98 20.59 -9.49
N SER A 368 11.35 21.68 -8.83
CA SER A 368 10.70 22.98 -8.89
C SER A 368 11.58 23.96 -9.65
N GLN A 369 11.04 24.61 -10.68
CA GLN A 369 11.80 25.52 -11.56
C GLN A 369 11.92 26.92 -10.98
N LYS A 370 10.91 27.34 -10.24
CA LYS A 370 10.78 28.69 -9.68
C LYS A 370 9.77 28.70 -8.52
N GLU A 371 9.68 29.83 -7.86
CA GLU A 371 8.65 30.11 -6.87
C GLU A 371 7.25 29.78 -7.40
N TRP A 372 6.48 29.00 -6.65
CA TRP A 372 5.08 28.64 -6.96
C TRP A 372 4.86 28.08 -8.37
N ASP A 373 5.78 27.31 -8.89
CA ASP A 373 5.45 26.44 -10.00
C ASP A 373 4.54 25.28 -9.52
N SER A 374 4.09 24.44 -10.44
CA SER A 374 3.21 23.31 -10.11
C SER A 374 3.88 22.19 -9.29
N SER A 375 5.13 22.37 -8.91
CA SER A 375 5.98 21.35 -8.27
C SER A 375 6.49 21.82 -6.89
N TYR A 376 5.65 22.48 -6.10
CA TYR A 376 5.94 22.74 -4.69
C TYR A 376 5.54 21.55 -3.82
N ILE A 377 6.16 21.39 -2.66
CA ILE A 377 5.81 20.39 -1.66
C ILE A 377 4.92 21.06 -0.63
N GLN A 378 3.79 20.43 -0.29
CA GLN A 378 2.89 20.86 0.77
C GLN A 378 2.82 19.79 1.85
N LEU A 379 3.04 20.20 3.08
CA LEU A 379 2.92 19.40 4.30
C LEU A 379 1.91 20.05 5.23
N GLU A 380 1.26 19.26 6.06
CA GLU A 380 0.51 19.78 7.20
C GLU A 380 1.51 20.22 8.28
N ALA A 381 1.39 21.46 8.76
CA ALA A 381 2.27 21.96 9.80
C ALA A 381 1.95 21.27 11.14
N LYS A 382 2.99 20.77 11.82
CA LYS A 382 2.85 20.09 13.10
C LYS A 382 3.56 20.88 14.22
N ILE A 383 2.93 20.90 15.40
CA ILE A 383 3.43 21.67 16.54
C ILE A 383 4.81 21.20 17.00
N GLU A 384 5.11 19.91 16.85
CA GLU A 384 6.35 19.27 17.26
C GLU A 384 7.58 19.83 16.50
N TRP A 385 7.39 20.37 15.29
CA TRP A 385 8.46 20.99 14.52
C TRP A 385 8.99 22.28 15.13
N PHE A 386 8.24 22.82 16.09
CA PHE A 386 8.56 24.08 16.77
C PHE A 386 9.09 23.87 18.19
N ALA A 387 9.35 22.60 18.57
CA ALA A 387 9.99 22.27 19.84
C ALA A 387 11.40 22.89 19.94
N ASP A 388 11.86 23.17 21.15
CA ASP A 388 13.20 23.73 21.38
C ASP A 388 14.27 22.78 20.83
N GLY A 389 15.16 23.33 19.99
CA GLY A 389 16.22 22.60 19.31
C GLY A 389 15.78 21.78 18.08
N ALA A 390 14.48 21.75 17.75
CA ALA A 390 14.02 21.11 16.52
C ALA A 390 14.48 21.88 15.28
N ARG A 391 14.73 21.16 14.18
CA ARG A 391 15.05 21.76 12.88
C ARG A 391 14.50 20.92 11.72
N ILE A 392 14.07 21.59 10.66
CA ILE A 392 13.65 20.95 9.41
C ILE A 392 14.81 20.99 8.43
N GLY A 393 15.20 19.83 7.89
CA GLY A 393 16.23 19.70 6.87
C GLY A 393 15.60 19.36 5.51
N ILE A 394 15.92 20.12 4.47
CA ILE A 394 15.49 19.87 3.09
C ILE A 394 16.71 19.47 2.29
N ARG A 395 16.81 18.19 1.91
CA ARG A 395 17.87 17.70 1.02
C ARG A 395 17.49 17.96 -0.43
N TYR A 396 18.39 18.58 -1.17
CA TYR A 396 18.13 19.01 -2.54
C TYR A 396 19.39 19.12 -3.39
N SER A 397 19.20 19.22 -4.71
CA SER A 397 20.23 19.63 -5.68
C SER A 397 19.74 20.83 -6.49
N GLY A 398 20.65 21.43 -7.27
CA GLY A 398 20.34 22.55 -8.15
C GLY A 398 20.94 23.87 -7.71
N ALA A 399 20.74 24.91 -8.53
CA ALA A 399 21.30 26.24 -8.33
C ALA A 399 20.47 27.12 -7.38
N GLY A 400 19.17 26.83 -7.25
CA GLY A 400 18.26 27.54 -6.35
C GLY A 400 18.43 27.15 -4.89
N THR A 401 17.57 27.69 -4.05
CA THR A 401 17.50 27.44 -2.61
C THR A 401 16.07 27.09 -2.23
N PRO A 402 15.81 26.08 -1.41
CA PRO A 402 14.48 25.85 -0.86
C PRO A 402 14.14 26.95 0.15
N LYS A 403 12.86 27.31 0.18
CA LYS A 403 12.25 28.20 1.17
C LYS A 403 11.04 27.49 1.77
N ILE A 404 10.86 27.62 3.07
CA ILE A 404 9.62 27.22 3.74
C ILE A 404 8.66 28.41 3.70
N VAL A 405 7.37 28.12 3.41
CA VAL A 405 6.28 29.07 3.58
C VAL A 405 5.24 28.43 4.47
N LEU A 406 4.91 29.11 5.55
CA LEU A 406 3.86 28.69 6.47
C LEU A 406 2.58 29.49 6.22
N ASP A 407 1.43 28.93 6.56
CA ASP A 407 0.16 29.62 6.56
C ASP A 407 -0.66 29.35 7.81
N SER A 408 -1.63 30.24 8.08
CA SER A 408 -2.60 30.12 9.16
C SER A 408 -3.96 30.60 8.68
N ALA A 409 -4.85 29.68 8.39
CA ALA A 409 -6.23 29.99 8.02
C ALA A 409 -6.96 30.68 9.19
N GLU A 410 -6.71 30.25 10.43
CA GLU A 410 -7.28 30.85 11.66
C GLU A 410 -6.98 32.34 11.78
N LYS A 411 -5.75 32.74 11.44
CA LYS A 411 -5.31 34.14 11.48
C LYS A 411 -5.48 34.88 10.17
N SER A 412 -5.97 34.20 9.12
CA SER A 412 -6.07 34.76 7.76
C SER A 412 -4.71 35.22 7.21
N VAL A 413 -3.62 34.54 7.58
CA VAL A 413 -2.26 34.80 7.11
C VAL A 413 -1.85 33.67 6.17
N TRP A 414 -1.66 34.00 4.89
CA TRP A 414 -1.46 33.02 3.83
C TRP A 414 -0.03 32.93 3.33
N TRP A 415 0.88 33.72 3.88
CA TRP A 415 2.26 33.79 3.44
C TRP A 415 3.20 34.19 4.56
N ILE A 416 3.86 33.23 5.15
CA ILE A 416 4.94 33.43 6.14
C ILE A 416 6.21 32.80 5.57
N PRO A 417 7.02 33.56 4.81
CA PRO A 417 8.22 33.02 4.16
C PRO A 417 9.35 32.90 5.17
N VAL A 418 10.03 31.77 5.17
CA VAL A 418 11.18 31.49 6.03
C VAL A 418 12.35 31.04 5.17
N ASP A 419 13.45 31.77 5.26
CA ASP A 419 14.72 31.38 4.62
C ASP A 419 15.49 30.38 5.51
N ALA A 420 16.30 29.53 4.88
CA ALA A 420 17.10 28.57 5.62
C ALA A 420 18.14 29.27 6.54
N ALA A 421 18.30 28.75 7.75
CA ALA A 421 19.33 29.20 8.69
C ALA A 421 20.75 28.87 8.20
N SER A 422 20.89 27.70 7.57
CA SER A 422 22.17 27.24 6.99
C SER A 422 21.92 26.28 5.81
N VAL A 423 22.97 26.11 4.99
CA VAL A 423 22.99 25.12 3.92
C VAL A 423 24.29 24.33 4.03
N GLU A 424 24.20 23.05 4.16
CA GLU A 424 25.30 22.10 4.23
C GLU A 424 25.48 21.37 2.90
N GLN A 425 26.74 21.06 2.54
CA GLN A 425 27.06 20.22 1.40
C GLN A 425 27.15 18.76 1.85
N ASN A 426 26.43 17.87 1.19
CA ASN A 426 26.49 16.44 1.45
C ASN A 426 27.62 15.78 0.63
N ALA A 427 28.11 14.64 1.08
CA ALA A 427 29.19 13.91 0.42
C ALA A 427 28.83 13.45 -1.01
N ASP A 428 27.55 13.26 -1.30
CA ASP A 428 27.01 12.85 -2.60
C ASP A 428 26.75 14.01 -3.58
N GLY A 429 27.18 15.23 -3.23
CA GLY A 429 27.01 16.43 -4.05
C GLY A 429 25.64 17.09 -3.91
N THR A 430 24.71 16.54 -3.16
CA THR A 430 23.47 17.22 -2.77
C THR A 430 23.74 18.25 -1.66
N LYS A 431 22.74 19.03 -1.32
CA LYS A 431 22.77 20.02 -0.23
C LYS A 431 21.64 19.74 0.75
N THR A 432 21.81 20.14 2.01
CA THR A 432 20.72 20.17 2.99
C THR A 432 20.55 21.61 3.49
N ALA A 433 19.36 22.17 3.28
CA ALA A 433 18.98 23.47 3.85
C ALA A 433 18.27 23.23 5.20
N TRP A 434 18.74 23.88 6.24
CA TRP A 434 18.24 23.75 7.60
C TRP A 434 17.41 24.94 8.03
N PHE A 435 16.23 24.65 8.62
CA PHE A 435 15.29 25.61 9.18
C PHE A 435 15.09 25.27 10.64
N THR A 436 15.64 26.08 11.54
CA THR A 436 15.53 25.84 12.98
C THR A 436 14.16 26.28 13.52
N SER A 437 13.70 25.66 14.60
CA SER A 437 12.47 26.07 15.29
C SER A 437 12.48 27.55 15.66
N GLU A 438 13.64 28.10 16.04
CA GLU A 438 13.79 29.50 16.38
C GLU A 438 13.43 30.43 15.24
N ILE A 439 13.97 30.19 14.01
CA ILE A 439 13.66 31.05 12.85
C ILE A 439 12.22 30.87 12.39
N LEU A 440 11.67 29.64 12.46
CA LEU A 440 10.27 29.37 12.12
C LEU A 440 9.33 30.14 13.07
N LEU A 441 9.58 30.08 14.39
CA LEU A 441 8.83 30.78 15.40
C LEU A 441 8.98 32.31 15.28
N ALA A 442 10.17 32.80 14.97
CA ALA A 442 10.41 34.25 14.81
C ALA A 442 9.61 34.82 13.63
N GLU A 443 9.66 34.17 12.45
CA GLU A 443 8.93 34.64 11.27
C GLU A 443 7.40 34.46 11.44
N MET A 444 6.95 33.42 12.11
CA MET A 444 5.56 33.21 12.46
C MET A 444 5.00 34.36 13.31
N ARG A 445 5.69 34.68 14.42
CA ARG A 445 5.30 35.77 15.34
C ARG A 445 5.33 37.13 14.67
N LYS A 446 6.35 37.41 13.84
CA LYS A 446 6.46 38.64 13.07
C LYS A 446 5.26 38.87 12.15
N ASN A 447 4.61 37.79 11.71
CA ASN A 447 3.42 37.82 10.86
C ASN A 447 2.10 37.68 11.67
N GLY A 448 2.13 37.83 12.99
CA GLY A 448 0.94 37.85 13.86
C GLY A 448 0.36 36.48 14.21
N VAL A 449 1.13 35.41 14.01
CA VAL A 449 0.77 34.05 14.44
C VAL A 449 1.64 33.71 15.65
N ASP A 450 1.05 33.71 16.84
CA ASP A 450 1.79 33.58 18.11
C ASP A 450 1.94 32.12 18.57
N ASN A 451 1.06 31.24 18.13
CA ASN A 451 1.02 29.82 18.51
C ASN A 451 1.16 28.92 17.28
N PRO A 452 2.14 28.00 17.26
CA PRO A 452 2.28 27.02 16.16
C PRO A 452 1.03 26.17 15.87
N ALA A 453 0.21 25.91 16.87
CA ALA A 453 -1.07 25.20 16.71
C ALA A 453 -2.07 25.93 15.78
N GLN A 454 -1.83 27.20 15.47
CA GLN A 454 -2.66 28.01 14.56
C GLN A 454 -2.20 27.89 13.09
N LEU A 455 -1.08 27.23 12.84
CA LEU A 455 -0.60 26.95 11.49
C LEU A 455 -1.40 25.79 10.87
N GLN A 456 -1.57 25.85 9.58
CA GLN A 456 -2.25 24.80 8.81
C GLN A 456 -1.31 24.05 7.91
N ASN A 457 -0.55 24.75 7.08
CA ASN A 457 0.32 24.14 6.09
C ASN A 457 1.75 24.68 6.17
N CYS A 458 2.66 23.83 5.68
CA CYS A 458 4.04 24.14 5.42
C CYS A 458 4.34 23.82 3.95
N TYR A 459 4.73 24.80 3.17
CA TYR A 459 5.10 24.63 1.78
C TYR A 459 6.61 24.70 1.61
N VAL A 460 7.16 23.84 0.76
CA VAL A 460 8.54 23.95 0.29
C VAL A 460 8.53 24.39 -1.15
N ILE A 461 9.14 25.51 -1.43
CA ILE A 461 9.21 26.14 -2.75
C ILE A 461 10.67 26.38 -3.16
N ALA A 462 10.92 26.53 -4.46
CA ALA A 462 12.22 26.95 -4.97
C ALA A 462 12.33 28.48 -4.97
N THR A 463 13.48 29.00 -4.55
CA THR A 463 13.83 30.42 -4.73
C THR A 463 15.21 30.56 -5.36
N ASN A 464 15.43 31.68 -6.04
CA ASN A 464 16.72 31.97 -6.67
C ASN A 464 17.21 30.93 -7.69
N GLY A 465 16.30 30.21 -8.31
CA GLY A 465 16.57 29.21 -9.34
C GLY A 465 15.97 27.85 -9.07
N LYS A 466 16.26 26.92 -9.98
CA LYS A 466 15.75 25.55 -9.95
C LYS A 466 16.32 24.75 -8.78
N ILE A 467 15.47 23.99 -8.08
CA ILE A 467 15.87 22.94 -7.15
C ILE A 467 15.24 21.60 -7.55
N THR A 468 15.89 20.53 -7.16
CA THR A 468 15.28 19.18 -7.09
C THR A 468 15.39 18.73 -5.65
N ALA A 469 14.24 18.65 -4.96
CA ALA A 469 14.15 18.21 -3.58
C ALA A 469 14.03 16.69 -3.53
N TYR A 470 14.77 16.04 -2.64
CA TYR A 470 14.78 14.59 -2.46
C TYR A 470 14.16 14.17 -1.14
N ARG A 471 14.30 14.99 -0.09
CA ARG A 471 13.90 14.63 1.25
C ARG A 471 13.65 15.86 2.12
N ILE A 472 12.65 15.76 2.98
CA ILE A 472 12.38 16.70 4.07
C ILE A 472 12.34 15.90 5.36
N LYS A 473 13.15 16.28 6.34
CA LYS A 473 13.18 15.64 7.65
C LYS A 473 13.11 16.69 8.76
N VAL A 474 12.64 16.27 9.93
CA VAL A 474 12.77 17.02 11.18
C VAL A 474 13.82 16.33 12.04
N GLU A 475 14.69 17.08 12.65
CA GLU A 475 15.58 16.60 13.69
C GLU A 475 15.28 17.34 15.00
N GLY A 476 15.18 16.58 16.09
CA GLY A 476 15.15 17.10 17.45
C GLY A 476 16.54 17.06 18.09
N MET A 477 16.66 17.47 19.38
CA MET A 477 17.92 17.43 20.13
C MET A 477 18.40 16.01 20.52
N ALA A 478 17.75 14.94 20.09
CA ALA A 478 18.23 13.58 20.30
C ALA A 478 19.44 13.31 19.39
N THR A 479 20.42 12.58 19.91
CA THR A 479 21.62 12.14 19.19
C THR A 479 21.25 11.62 17.81
N ALA A 480 21.84 12.20 16.77
CA ALA A 480 21.64 11.78 15.39
C ALA A 480 22.01 10.29 15.24
N LEU A 481 21.01 9.44 15.17
CA LEU A 481 21.18 8.02 14.86
C LEU A 481 21.13 7.86 13.35
N THR A 482 21.99 6.99 12.80
CA THR A 482 21.90 6.61 11.39
C THR A 482 20.65 5.78 11.19
N THR A 483 19.86 6.13 10.17
CA THR A 483 18.69 5.35 9.77
C THR A 483 19.13 4.30 8.76
N TYR A 484 19.01 3.03 9.12
CA TYR A 484 19.29 1.91 8.23
C TYR A 484 18.00 1.39 7.62
N HIS A 485 17.93 1.36 6.31
CA HIS A 485 16.75 0.91 5.57
C HIS A 485 16.94 -0.51 5.06
N VAL A 486 16.05 -1.42 5.47
CA VAL A 486 16.04 -2.82 5.07
C VAL A 486 14.64 -3.18 4.59
N ASN A 487 14.45 -3.39 3.29
CA ASN A 487 13.16 -3.71 2.70
C ASN A 487 12.02 -2.80 3.19
N GLY A 488 12.26 -1.48 3.22
CA GLY A 488 11.30 -0.51 3.72
C GLY A 488 11.22 -0.35 5.24
N SER A 489 11.89 -1.20 6.01
CA SER A 489 12.02 -1.02 7.46
C SER A 489 13.19 -0.12 7.78
N ALA A 490 12.98 0.81 8.72
CA ALA A 490 14.04 1.69 9.22
C ALA A 490 14.56 1.17 10.58
N ILE A 491 15.87 1.08 10.71
CA ILE A 491 16.56 0.75 11.97
C ILE A 491 17.38 1.97 12.36
N HIS A 492 17.15 2.50 13.56
CA HIS A 492 17.86 3.67 14.08
C HIS A 492 18.90 3.23 15.09
N GLN A 493 20.17 3.27 14.72
CA GLN A 493 21.26 2.93 15.64
C GLN A 493 22.57 3.61 15.24
N ALA A 494 23.50 3.71 16.18
CA ALA A 494 24.80 4.34 15.96
C ALA A 494 25.74 3.44 15.15
N ASP A 495 25.64 2.13 15.35
CA ASP A 495 26.52 1.14 14.72
C ASP A 495 25.85 0.48 13.52
N LEU A 496 26.64 -0.06 12.62
CA LEU A 496 26.18 -0.81 11.46
C LEU A 496 25.43 -2.06 11.94
N PRO A 497 24.17 -2.29 11.52
CA PRO A 497 23.44 -3.49 11.87
C PRO A 497 24.09 -4.73 11.27
N ASP A 498 23.82 -5.88 11.87
CA ASP A 498 24.13 -7.17 11.24
C ASP A 498 23.48 -7.27 9.87
N ALA A 499 24.11 -8.02 8.97
CA ALA A 499 23.56 -8.25 7.63
C ALA A 499 22.15 -8.85 7.73
N PRO A 500 21.13 -8.22 7.14
CA PRO A 500 19.77 -8.76 7.17
C PRO A 500 19.71 -10.09 6.42
N THR A 501 18.97 -11.03 6.98
CA THR A 501 18.75 -12.34 6.38
C THR A 501 17.29 -12.52 5.97
N TYR A 502 17.05 -12.81 4.70
CA TYR A 502 15.74 -13.13 4.17
C TYR A 502 15.79 -14.43 3.39
N PRO A 503 14.75 -15.27 3.45
CA PRO A 503 14.68 -16.46 2.61
C PRO A 503 14.90 -16.10 1.14
N HIS A 504 15.79 -16.85 0.48
CA HIS A 504 16.07 -16.70 -0.95
C HIS A 504 16.67 -15.35 -1.39
N MET A 505 17.19 -14.57 -0.47
CA MET A 505 17.87 -13.32 -0.78
C MET A 505 19.29 -13.31 -0.20
N THR A 506 20.22 -12.73 -0.95
CA THR A 506 21.60 -12.52 -0.53
C THR A 506 21.80 -11.05 -0.21
N PHE A 507 22.29 -10.77 0.99
CA PHE A 507 22.71 -9.43 1.37
C PHE A 507 23.96 -9.01 0.58
N CYS A 508 23.87 -7.87 -0.11
CA CYS A 508 24.94 -7.36 -0.99
C CYS A 508 25.72 -6.18 -0.39
N GLY A 509 25.28 -5.65 0.75
CA GLY A 509 25.95 -4.53 1.43
C GLY A 509 25.00 -3.42 1.84
N TRP A 510 25.53 -2.50 2.63
CA TRP A 510 24.89 -1.24 3.00
C TRP A 510 25.38 -0.12 2.08
N TYR A 511 24.51 0.79 1.72
CA TYR A 511 24.77 1.91 0.79
C TYR A 511 24.20 3.21 1.36
N THR A 512 24.86 4.33 1.10
CA THR A 512 24.37 5.66 1.52
C THR A 512 23.37 6.27 0.56
N THR A 513 23.01 5.55 -0.52
CA THR A 513 21.98 5.96 -1.49
C THR A 513 20.98 4.85 -1.70
N PRO A 514 19.68 5.16 -1.89
CA PRO A 514 18.64 4.15 -2.07
C PRO A 514 18.73 3.40 -3.41
N ASP A 515 19.46 3.95 -4.38
CA ASP A 515 19.71 3.37 -5.71
C ASP A 515 21.01 2.54 -5.79
N TYR A 516 21.65 2.32 -4.63
CA TYR A 516 22.82 1.44 -4.47
C TYR A 516 23.98 1.75 -5.43
N GLN A 517 24.28 3.04 -5.65
CA GLN A 517 25.33 3.45 -6.57
C GLN A 517 26.71 2.95 -6.14
N PRO A 518 27.57 2.51 -7.09
CA PRO A 518 28.95 2.15 -6.80
C PRO A 518 29.72 3.31 -6.15
N GLY A 519 30.46 3.00 -5.10
CA GLY A 519 31.21 4.01 -4.33
C GLY A 519 30.41 4.64 -3.19
N THR A 520 29.18 4.20 -2.95
CA THR A 520 28.35 4.61 -1.81
C THR A 520 28.24 3.51 -0.75
N GLU A 521 29.06 2.48 -0.83
CA GLU A 521 29.11 1.37 0.12
C GLU A 521 29.52 1.83 1.52
N VAL A 522 28.82 1.30 2.52
CA VAL A 522 29.07 1.57 3.95
C VAL A 522 29.80 0.38 4.55
N THR A 523 31.01 0.59 5.03
CA THR A 523 31.88 -0.47 5.59
C THR A 523 32.11 -0.37 7.09
N GLY A 524 31.44 0.56 7.79
CA GLY A 524 31.56 0.77 9.24
C GLY A 524 30.59 1.82 9.74
N ALA A 525 30.71 2.25 10.99
CA ALA A 525 29.94 3.36 11.51
C ALA A 525 30.13 4.57 10.58
N SER A 526 29.15 4.79 9.71
CA SER A 526 29.21 5.90 8.75
C SER A 526 28.63 7.12 9.43
N GLY A 527 29.22 8.25 9.35
CA GLY A 527 28.59 9.51 9.74
C GLY A 527 27.43 9.92 8.77
N ALA A 528 26.92 8.96 8.00
CA ALA A 528 25.80 9.18 7.09
C ALA A 528 24.48 9.21 7.86
N SER A 529 23.56 10.09 7.47
CA SER A 529 22.22 10.15 8.05
C SER A 529 21.38 8.93 7.70
N ASP A 530 21.69 8.24 6.60
CA ASP A 530 20.95 7.10 6.08
C ASP A 530 21.86 6.06 5.43
N ALA A 531 21.46 4.81 5.55
CA ALA A 531 22.06 3.70 4.82
C ALA A 531 20.98 2.69 4.41
N TRP A 532 21.08 2.14 3.22
CA TRP A 532 20.14 1.18 2.64
C TRP A 532 20.81 -0.18 2.45
N ALA A 533 20.12 -1.24 2.87
CA ALA A 533 20.57 -2.60 2.60
C ALA A 533 20.21 -3.01 1.17
N LYS A 534 21.22 -3.37 0.40
CA LYS A 534 21.00 -3.99 -0.92
C LYS A 534 20.83 -5.49 -0.76
N MET A 535 19.71 -6.01 -1.24
CA MET A 535 19.40 -7.44 -1.29
C MET A 535 19.33 -7.89 -2.75
N ALA A 536 19.91 -9.03 -3.06
CA ALA A 536 19.79 -9.68 -4.37
C ALA A 536 18.98 -10.97 -4.22
N LEU A 537 18.01 -11.18 -5.11
CA LEU A 537 17.24 -12.42 -5.15
C LEU A 537 18.16 -13.60 -5.55
N ASP A 538 18.11 -14.68 -4.79
CA ASP A 538 18.80 -15.92 -5.17
C ASP A 538 18.02 -16.62 -6.30
N MET A 539 18.43 -16.33 -7.52
CA MET A 539 17.81 -16.92 -8.73
C MET A 539 17.96 -18.44 -8.83
N SER A 540 18.81 -19.06 -8.00
CA SER A 540 18.97 -20.52 -7.99
C SER A 540 17.77 -21.26 -7.37
N VAL A 541 16.94 -20.54 -6.64
CA VAL A 541 15.77 -21.08 -5.91
C VAL A 541 14.48 -20.92 -6.71
N ILE A 542 14.48 -20.11 -7.77
CA ILE A 542 13.38 -19.99 -8.72
C ILE A 542 13.56 -21.12 -9.76
N LYS A 543 13.04 -22.29 -9.45
CA LYS A 543 12.91 -23.41 -10.39
C LYS A 543 11.47 -23.54 -10.84
#